data_2c305b9eee34d1a6fae4549fb97ae397
#
_entry.id   2c305b9eee34d1a6fae4549fb97ae397
#
_cell.length_a   1.000
_cell.length_b   1.000
_cell.length_c   1.000
_cell.angle_alpha   90.00
_cell.angle_beta   90.00
_cell.angle_gamma   90.00
#
_symmetry.space_group_name_H-M   'P 1'
#
loop_
_entity.id
_entity.type
_entity.pdbx_description
1 polymer ?
#
loop_
_entity_poly.entity_id
_entity_poly.type
_entity_poly.pdbx_seq_one_letter_code
_entity_poly.pdbx_strand_id
1 'polypeptide(L)'
;MEDKFILGAIDSPVDLRDYDYSMVSGSSEEIEVPESFELDYDIPIQNQGSIGSCVAHALMEMKSYIDNNMYSIGFLYGNRSDTDHQESGLVPRQALKNLVKYGDCFKESFDYNIEYPDVRNKMSEIGMDKLLTEAAGHKSLAYVSLNSDEIKEYLVKYKKPIMIVVRVYQNFYNAKSNKGIIPSEPVGAYKGNHAMVITGYKKDMIKIVNSWGNTGDNGYYYLDINSSIIKELWALEDEKNVNRPLKKKYTVGWNKDSKGWWYSPDGLTYYQSDWKQLNGNWFRFDSEGYAYQNCWFKYPKDSKWYYFDDNCYMVSNKWILDNNKWYRLGPDGAMLIGWFQDADGLWYYLDIDKGYMYSNCRILIDGKYYSFNTHGAWVKDGTTVSDPLINNTKKFEGFYSYWYYGDGTATIGYGTSTAGSVGKKLKSQGIKTCTREQAFEWLKEEMQNGCQTLVNWLNENNISLSQNQFDACADVIYNMGFTNFKKFGIADIVLGNKANTWDNWRVCITDINGVEYPGLITRRWSEFKMYTEGDYSVAP
;
A
#
# COMPACT_ATOMS: atom_id res chain seq x y z
N MET A 1 14.96 34.12 -31.69
CA MET A 1 14.66 32.94 -30.90
C MET A 1 13.66 33.40 -29.85
N GLU A 2 12.43 32.90 -29.87
CA GLU A 2 11.48 33.17 -28.78
C GLU A 2 12.05 32.53 -27.53
N ASP A 3 12.35 33.35 -26.51
CA ASP A 3 12.72 32.87 -25.19
C ASP A 3 11.51 32.06 -24.62
N LYS A 4 11.60 30.76 -24.72
CA LYS A 4 10.61 29.83 -24.14
C LYS A 4 10.83 29.79 -22.63
N PHE A 5 10.12 30.65 -21.89
CA PHE A 5 9.99 30.46 -20.44
C PHE A 5 9.12 29.24 -20.18
N ILE A 6 9.59 28.34 -19.35
CA ILE A 6 8.84 27.16 -18.94
C ILE A 6 7.96 27.53 -17.76
N LEU A 7 6.67 27.22 -17.85
CA LEU A 7 5.69 27.40 -16.78
C LEU A 7 5.76 26.20 -15.84
N GLY A 8 5.91 26.46 -14.54
CA GLY A 8 6.21 25.39 -13.57
C GLY A 8 5.25 25.32 -12.38
N ALA A 9 4.14 26.05 -12.38
CA ALA A 9 3.14 25.93 -11.33
C ALA A 9 2.12 24.82 -11.69
N ILE A 10 2.12 23.74 -10.91
CA ILE A 10 1.17 22.63 -11.02
C ILE A 10 -0.03 22.95 -10.14
N ASP A 11 -1.25 22.57 -10.56
CA ASP A 11 -2.48 22.82 -9.79
C ASP A 11 -2.39 22.24 -8.39
N SER A 12 -2.69 23.05 -7.36
CA SER A 12 -2.89 22.55 -6.01
C SER A 12 -4.24 21.84 -5.90
N PRO A 13 -4.27 20.54 -5.54
CA PRO A 13 -5.54 19.86 -5.26
C PRO A 13 -6.27 20.57 -4.10
N VAL A 14 -7.59 20.66 -4.14
CA VAL A 14 -8.38 21.25 -3.04
C VAL A 14 -8.13 20.45 -1.75
N ASP A 15 -7.76 21.15 -0.67
CA ASP A 15 -7.59 20.55 0.65
C ASP A 15 -8.34 21.41 1.68
N LEU A 16 -9.40 20.86 2.24
CA LEU A 16 -10.27 21.56 3.21
C LEU A 16 -9.56 21.87 4.54
N ARG A 17 -8.33 21.40 4.72
CA ARG A 17 -7.49 21.66 5.89
C ARG A 17 -6.60 22.91 5.74
N ASP A 18 -6.53 23.51 4.56
CA ASP A 18 -5.81 24.76 4.37
C ASP A 18 -6.44 25.87 5.22
N TYR A 19 -5.60 26.71 5.78
CA TYR A 19 -6.05 27.90 6.47
C TYR A 19 -6.48 28.95 5.45
N ASP A 20 -7.71 29.45 5.58
CA ASP A 20 -8.13 30.65 4.88
C ASP A 20 -7.75 31.90 5.69
N TYR A 21 -7.40 32.98 5.01
CA TYR A 21 -7.04 34.24 5.65
C TYR A 21 -8.11 34.75 6.61
N SER A 22 -9.39 34.62 6.26
CA SER A 22 -10.51 34.97 7.12
C SER A 22 -10.52 34.25 8.47
N MET A 23 -9.88 33.05 8.58
CA MET A 23 -9.77 32.30 9.83
C MET A 23 -8.62 32.80 10.72
N VAL A 24 -7.60 33.41 10.14
CA VAL A 24 -6.39 33.87 10.87
C VAL A 24 -6.38 35.38 11.07
N SER A 25 -7.14 36.15 10.30
CA SER A 25 -7.17 37.62 10.34
C SER A 25 -7.65 38.22 11.65
N GLY A 26 -8.30 37.42 12.54
CA GLY A 26 -8.76 37.87 13.86
C GLY A 26 -9.85 38.94 13.76
N SER A 27 -10.76 39.01 14.74
CA SER A 27 -11.85 39.98 14.75
C SER A 27 -11.37 41.44 14.81
N SER A 28 -11.82 42.25 13.84
CA SER A 28 -12.31 43.62 14.01
C SER A 28 -11.37 44.72 14.52
N GLU A 29 -10.18 44.89 13.96
CA GLU A 29 -9.76 46.26 13.73
C GLU A 29 -10.07 46.56 12.28
N GLU A 30 -11.02 47.44 11.99
CA GLU A 30 -11.21 48.00 10.67
C GLU A 30 -9.92 48.72 10.28
N ILE A 31 -9.23 48.14 9.27
CA ILE A 31 -8.01 48.74 8.74
C ILE A 31 -8.45 49.64 7.60
N GLU A 32 -8.07 50.89 7.65
CA GLU A 32 -8.19 51.78 6.50
C GLU A 32 -7.25 51.28 5.38
N VAL A 33 -7.85 50.80 4.28
CA VAL A 33 -7.12 50.32 3.10
C VAL A 33 -6.93 51.53 2.18
N PRO A 34 -5.69 52.02 2.00
CA PRO A 34 -5.41 53.19 1.16
C PRO A 34 -5.61 52.86 -0.33
N GLU A 35 -5.77 53.89 -1.16
CA GLU A 35 -5.92 53.72 -2.64
C GLU A 35 -4.71 53.06 -3.30
N SER A 36 -3.54 53.16 -2.68
CA SER A 36 -2.29 52.50 -3.14
C SER A 36 -1.42 52.13 -1.95
N PHE A 37 -0.77 50.99 -2.07
CA PHE A 37 0.20 50.50 -1.10
C PHE A 37 1.30 49.71 -1.82
N GLU A 38 2.53 49.87 -1.39
CA GLU A 38 3.67 49.13 -1.93
C GLU A 38 4.62 48.76 -0.80
N LEU A 39 5.11 47.52 -0.79
CA LEU A 39 6.15 47.06 0.11
C LEU A 39 7.50 47.71 -0.27
N ASP A 40 8.33 47.98 0.73
CA ASP A 40 9.73 48.31 0.50
C ASP A 40 10.48 47.02 0.14
N TYR A 41 10.33 46.65 -1.16
CA TYR A 41 10.73 45.35 -1.67
C TYR A 41 12.12 45.44 -2.30
N ASP A 42 13.12 44.92 -1.58
CA ASP A 42 14.54 45.01 -1.92
C ASP A 42 15.15 43.69 -2.44
N ILE A 43 14.31 42.62 -2.57
CA ILE A 43 14.79 41.35 -3.13
C ILE A 43 15.12 41.53 -4.62
N PRO A 44 16.33 41.14 -5.06
CA PRO A 44 16.73 41.26 -6.45
C PRO A 44 15.84 40.47 -7.40
N ILE A 45 15.49 41.07 -8.56
CA ILE A 45 14.72 40.42 -9.62
C ILE A 45 15.44 39.15 -10.08
N GLN A 46 14.75 38.01 -10.00
CA GLN A 46 15.27 36.70 -10.34
C GLN A 46 15.00 36.34 -11.82
N ASN A 47 15.71 35.33 -12.32
CA ASN A 47 15.47 34.77 -13.66
C ASN A 47 15.54 33.26 -13.63
N GLN A 48 14.37 32.60 -13.75
CA GLN A 48 14.27 31.14 -13.79
C GLN A 48 14.75 30.51 -15.10
N GLY A 49 14.93 31.32 -16.18
CA GLY A 49 15.31 30.82 -17.49
C GLY A 49 14.32 29.82 -18.08
N SER A 50 14.84 28.68 -18.54
CA SER A 50 14.06 27.57 -19.11
C SER A 50 13.68 26.50 -18.08
N ILE A 51 13.71 26.80 -16.77
CA ILE A 51 13.44 25.83 -15.68
C ILE A 51 12.04 26.07 -15.14
N GLY A 52 11.28 24.99 -14.86
CA GLY A 52 9.94 25.04 -14.27
C GLY A 52 9.93 25.38 -12.77
N SER A 53 10.77 26.31 -12.31
CA SER A 53 11.01 26.62 -10.88
C SER A 53 10.28 27.87 -10.38
N CYS A 54 9.26 28.38 -11.09
CA CYS A 54 8.59 29.64 -10.74
C CYS A 54 7.99 29.63 -9.31
N VAL A 55 7.45 28.50 -8.85
CA VAL A 55 6.92 28.37 -7.47
C VAL A 55 8.05 28.48 -6.44
N ALA A 56 9.20 27.85 -6.70
CA ALA A 56 10.35 27.97 -5.81
C ALA A 56 10.90 29.41 -5.77
N HIS A 57 10.96 30.11 -6.92
CA HIS A 57 11.34 31.52 -6.98
C HIS A 57 10.40 32.38 -6.13
N ALA A 58 9.09 32.28 -6.39
CA ALA A 58 8.10 33.08 -5.67
C ALA A 58 8.15 32.85 -4.15
N LEU A 59 8.23 31.59 -3.70
CA LEU A 59 8.27 31.29 -2.27
C LEU A 59 9.58 31.73 -1.60
N MET A 60 10.73 31.57 -2.30
CA MET A 60 12.01 32.01 -1.75
C MET A 60 12.13 33.53 -1.72
N GLU A 61 11.59 34.23 -2.71
CA GLU A 61 11.49 35.69 -2.69
C GLU A 61 10.63 36.17 -1.51
N MET A 62 9.47 35.56 -1.26
CA MET A 62 8.62 35.86 -0.10
C MET A 62 9.34 35.61 1.21
N LYS A 63 9.92 34.41 1.39
CA LYS A 63 10.62 34.05 2.63
C LYS A 63 11.84 34.94 2.86
N SER A 64 12.58 35.23 1.80
CA SER A 64 13.74 36.11 1.88
C SER A 64 13.37 37.54 2.32
N TYR A 65 12.26 38.08 1.81
CA TYR A 65 11.74 39.37 2.25
C TYR A 65 11.28 39.35 3.73
N ILE A 66 10.54 38.30 4.13
CA ILE A 66 9.99 38.18 5.49
C ILE A 66 11.11 38.07 6.53
N ASP A 67 12.14 37.29 6.26
CA ASP A 67 13.23 36.97 7.21
C ASP A 67 14.44 37.91 7.06
N ASN A 68 14.45 38.77 6.04
CA ASN A 68 15.59 39.63 5.69
C ASN A 68 16.89 38.82 5.50
N ASN A 69 16.78 37.69 4.79
CA ASN A 69 17.89 36.80 4.43
C ASN A 69 17.63 36.19 3.06
N MET A 70 18.68 35.78 2.33
CA MET A 70 18.51 35.10 1.03
C MET A 70 18.46 33.60 1.19
N TYR A 71 17.37 32.97 0.75
CA TYR A 71 17.16 31.53 0.78
C TYR A 71 17.37 30.85 -0.56
N SER A 72 17.53 29.53 -0.54
CA SER A 72 17.91 28.74 -1.70
C SER A 72 16.71 28.32 -2.55
N ILE A 73 16.59 28.87 -3.74
CA ILE A 73 15.62 28.43 -4.74
C ILE A 73 15.84 26.95 -5.11
N GLY A 74 17.11 26.56 -5.27
CA GLY A 74 17.49 25.21 -5.64
C GLY A 74 17.16 24.16 -4.60
N PHE A 75 17.31 24.48 -3.31
CA PHE A 75 16.97 23.54 -2.23
C PHE A 75 15.46 23.25 -2.23
N LEU A 76 14.62 24.28 -2.25
CA LEU A 76 13.17 24.07 -2.31
C LEU A 76 12.75 23.30 -3.57
N TYR A 77 13.33 23.66 -4.74
CA TYR A 77 13.04 23.00 -6.00
C TYR A 77 13.51 21.54 -6.05
N GLY A 78 14.66 21.23 -5.47
CA GLY A 78 15.22 19.88 -5.41
C GLY A 78 14.63 19.00 -4.29
N ASN A 79 14.04 19.61 -3.24
CA ASN A 79 13.43 18.89 -2.11
C ASN A 79 11.93 18.65 -2.28
N ARG A 80 11.44 18.57 -3.51
CA ARG A 80 10.05 18.25 -3.80
C ARG A 80 9.75 16.77 -3.55
N SER A 81 8.46 16.45 -3.40
CA SER A 81 8.01 15.08 -3.10
C SER A 81 8.19 14.15 -4.30
N ASP A 82 8.24 12.83 -4.05
CA ASP A 82 8.38 11.82 -5.10
C ASP A 82 7.20 11.83 -6.11
N THR A 83 6.05 12.36 -5.73
CA THR A 83 4.89 12.51 -6.61
C THR A 83 5.03 13.64 -7.63
N ASP A 84 5.91 14.62 -7.37
CA ASP A 84 6.16 15.78 -8.24
C ASP A 84 7.28 15.53 -9.25
N HIS A 85 7.92 14.36 -9.24
CA HIS A 85 9.13 14.07 -10.04
C HIS A 85 8.92 13.94 -11.54
N GLN A 86 7.71 13.65 -11.98
CA GLN A 86 7.44 13.33 -13.38
C GLN A 86 7.26 14.59 -14.23
N GLU A 87 7.10 15.76 -13.60
CA GLU A 87 6.93 17.04 -14.30
C GLU A 87 7.96 18.06 -13.83
N SER A 88 8.32 19.00 -14.70
CA SER A 88 9.34 20.03 -14.42
C SER A 88 8.87 21.14 -13.48
N GLY A 89 7.72 20.99 -12.79
CA GLY A 89 7.09 22.01 -11.96
C GLY A 89 7.03 21.67 -10.48
N LEU A 90 6.33 22.51 -9.71
CA LEU A 90 6.00 22.34 -8.30
C LEU A 90 4.51 22.60 -8.06
N VAL A 91 3.91 21.84 -7.18
CA VAL A 91 2.59 22.14 -6.61
C VAL A 91 2.77 23.20 -5.51
N PRO A 92 2.17 24.41 -5.63
CA PRO A 92 2.37 25.51 -4.68
C PRO A 92 2.14 25.12 -3.23
N ARG A 93 1.03 24.47 -2.93
CA ARG A 93 0.72 23.98 -1.57
C ARG A 93 1.76 22.98 -1.06
N GLN A 94 2.24 22.07 -1.90
CA GLN A 94 3.24 21.09 -1.45
C GLN A 94 4.57 21.75 -1.13
N ALA A 95 4.96 22.76 -1.90
CA ALA A 95 6.15 23.56 -1.63
C ALA A 95 6.01 24.35 -0.31
N LEU A 96 4.85 24.93 -0.03
CA LEU A 96 4.53 25.55 1.27
C LEU A 96 4.59 24.57 2.42
N LYS A 97 4.03 23.37 2.27
CA LYS A 97 4.14 22.29 3.26
C LYS A 97 5.60 21.90 3.52
N ASN A 98 6.44 21.88 2.50
CA ASN A 98 7.85 21.59 2.64
C ASN A 98 8.57 22.67 3.44
N LEU A 99 8.26 23.95 3.24
CA LEU A 99 8.82 25.05 4.04
C LEU A 99 8.44 24.93 5.53
N VAL A 100 7.21 24.57 5.82
CA VAL A 100 6.77 24.35 7.21
C VAL A 100 7.42 23.11 7.82
N LYS A 101 7.59 22.04 7.05
CA LYS A 101 8.12 20.76 7.55
C LYS A 101 9.64 20.75 7.65
N TYR A 102 10.32 21.17 6.60
CA TYR A 102 11.76 21.03 6.45
C TYR A 102 12.49 22.36 6.61
N GLY A 103 11.85 23.48 6.30
CA GLY A 103 12.48 24.78 6.16
C GLY A 103 13.21 24.95 4.83
N ASP A 104 14.12 25.89 4.79
CA ASP A 104 15.02 26.09 3.65
C ASP A 104 16.43 26.50 4.13
N CYS A 105 17.46 26.15 3.38
CA CYS A 105 18.83 26.59 3.64
C CYS A 105 19.10 27.95 3.00
N PHE A 106 20.16 28.63 3.45
CA PHE A 106 20.56 29.89 2.82
C PHE A 106 21.07 29.69 1.39
N LYS A 107 20.87 30.73 0.59
CA LYS A 107 21.38 30.78 -0.80
C LYS A 107 22.87 30.46 -0.89
N GLU A 108 23.67 30.95 0.04
CA GLU A 108 25.12 30.75 0.10
C GLU A 108 25.52 29.28 0.30
N SER A 109 24.68 28.50 0.96
CA SER A 109 24.91 27.07 1.19
C SER A 109 24.55 26.23 -0.04
N PHE A 110 23.58 26.70 -0.86
CA PHE A 110 23.14 26.00 -2.06
C PHE A 110 22.55 26.98 -3.08
N ASP A 111 23.40 27.59 -3.92
CA ASP A 111 23.00 28.54 -4.96
C ASP A 111 22.92 27.88 -6.35
N TYR A 112 21.89 27.09 -6.59
CA TYR A 112 21.66 26.40 -7.86
C TYR A 112 20.23 26.62 -8.35
N ASN A 113 20.12 26.96 -9.65
CA ASN A 113 18.87 27.05 -10.40
C ASN A 113 19.03 26.22 -11.67
N ILE A 114 18.95 24.91 -11.54
CA ILE A 114 19.15 23.93 -12.61
C ILE A 114 18.02 22.91 -12.63
N GLU A 115 17.89 22.19 -13.74
CA GLU A 115 16.87 21.18 -13.95
C GLU A 115 16.92 20.06 -12.88
N TYR A 116 15.76 19.52 -12.59
CA TYR A 116 15.64 18.27 -11.89
C TYR A 116 15.86 17.11 -12.90
N PRO A 117 16.67 16.07 -12.66
CA PRO A 117 17.26 15.66 -11.36
C PRO A 117 18.63 16.27 -11.01
N ASP A 118 19.21 17.15 -11.83
CA ASP A 118 20.56 17.68 -11.62
C ASP A 118 20.69 18.46 -10.31
N VAL A 119 19.68 19.26 -9.96
CA VAL A 119 19.63 19.95 -8.68
C VAL A 119 19.67 18.96 -7.51
N ARG A 120 19.00 17.81 -7.63
CA ARG A 120 18.98 16.77 -6.62
C ARG A 120 20.33 16.08 -6.46
N ASN A 121 21.00 15.82 -7.57
CA ASN A 121 22.36 15.28 -7.57
C ASN A 121 23.33 16.25 -6.87
N LYS A 122 23.24 17.54 -7.16
CA LYS A 122 24.04 18.58 -6.48
C LYS A 122 23.77 18.66 -4.99
N MET A 123 22.53 18.55 -4.53
CA MET A 123 22.19 18.45 -3.10
C MET A 123 22.89 17.26 -2.44
N SER A 124 22.92 16.13 -3.13
CA SER A 124 23.58 14.91 -2.64
C SER A 124 25.11 15.05 -2.61
N GLU A 125 25.73 15.70 -3.60
CA GLU A 125 27.17 15.98 -3.63
C GLU A 125 27.63 16.88 -2.48
N ILE A 126 26.83 17.91 -2.13
CA ILE A 126 27.12 18.82 -1.00
C ILE A 126 26.87 18.15 0.35
N GLY A 127 25.94 17.20 0.38
CA GLY A 127 25.50 16.48 1.56
C GLY A 127 24.08 16.86 1.97
N MET A 128 23.12 15.99 1.63
CA MET A 128 21.71 16.19 1.90
C MET A 128 21.43 16.44 3.39
N ASP A 129 22.06 15.68 4.28
CA ASP A 129 21.88 15.82 5.73
C ASP A 129 22.35 17.18 6.26
N LYS A 130 23.43 17.71 5.69
CA LYS A 130 23.94 19.04 6.05
C LYS A 130 22.93 20.13 5.66
N LEU A 131 22.42 20.08 4.43
CA LEU A 131 21.44 21.04 3.94
C LEU A 131 20.12 20.96 4.73
N LEU A 132 19.64 19.74 5.03
CA LEU A 132 18.43 19.54 5.83
C LEU A 132 18.61 20.00 7.28
N THR A 133 19.79 19.84 7.86
CA THR A 133 20.10 20.32 9.22
C THR A 133 20.04 21.85 9.30
N GLU A 134 20.63 22.53 8.31
CA GLU A 134 20.55 23.99 8.21
C GLU A 134 19.10 24.45 7.97
N ALA A 135 18.42 23.85 7.00
CA ALA A 135 17.04 24.17 6.65
C ALA A 135 16.09 24.03 7.86
N ALA A 136 16.32 23.05 8.74
CA ALA A 136 15.51 22.84 9.94
C ALA A 136 15.54 24.03 10.93
N GLY A 137 16.57 24.86 10.86
CA GLY A 137 16.66 26.11 11.62
C GLY A 137 15.86 27.28 11.03
N HIS A 138 15.33 27.12 9.82
CA HIS A 138 14.67 28.19 9.05
C HIS A 138 13.30 27.74 8.51
N LYS A 139 12.52 27.05 9.32
CA LYS A 139 11.16 26.63 8.99
C LYS A 139 10.22 27.83 9.02
N SER A 140 9.26 27.82 8.10
CA SER A 140 8.09 28.69 8.21
C SER A 140 7.08 28.10 9.21
N LEU A 141 6.32 28.97 9.87
CA LEU A 141 5.35 28.53 10.88
C LEU A 141 4.10 27.93 10.24
N ALA A 142 3.53 28.65 9.28
CA ALA A 142 2.29 28.27 8.59
C ALA A 142 2.20 28.96 7.22
N TYR A 143 1.17 28.61 6.47
CA TYR A 143 0.75 29.28 5.26
C TYR A 143 -0.78 29.45 5.27
N VAL A 144 -1.29 30.43 4.55
CA VAL A 144 -2.72 30.71 4.44
C VAL A 144 -3.09 30.95 2.97
N SER A 145 -4.28 30.53 2.58
CA SER A 145 -4.88 30.89 1.30
C SER A 145 -5.62 32.22 1.44
N LEU A 146 -5.65 33.00 0.34
CA LEU A 146 -6.39 34.24 0.26
C LEU A 146 -7.34 34.23 -0.92
N ASN A 147 -8.39 35.04 -0.82
CA ASN A 147 -9.21 35.45 -1.94
C ASN A 147 -8.71 36.80 -2.51
N SER A 148 -9.14 37.16 -3.72
CA SER A 148 -8.67 38.40 -4.38
C SER A 148 -9.07 39.68 -3.61
N ASP A 149 -10.19 39.69 -2.94
CA ASP A 149 -10.67 40.79 -2.10
C ASP A 149 -9.85 41.00 -0.82
N GLU A 150 -9.13 39.97 -0.38
CA GLU A 150 -8.28 40.01 0.83
C GLU A 150 -6.85 40.54 0.55
N ILE A 151 -6.43 40.63 -0.71
CA ILE A 151 -5.07 41.03 -1.11
C ILE A 151 -4.66 42.38 -0.50
N LYS A 152 -5.52 43.39 -0.66
CA LYS A 152 -5.20 44.76 -0.23
C LYS A 152 -5.10 44.84 1.30
N GLU A 153 -6.05 44.27 2.01
CA GLU A 153 -6.04 44.22 3.46
C GLU A 153 -4.80 43.49 3.99
N TYR A 154 -4.48 42.32 3.42
CA TYR A 154 -3.32 41.53 3.83
C TYR A 154 -2.00 42.32 3.69
N LEU A 155 -1.78 42.95 2.52
CA LEU A 155 -0.59 43.74 2.26
C LEU A 155 -0.42 44.89 3.23
N VAL A 156 -1.49 45.63 3.52
CA VAL A 156 -1.46 46.80 4.44
C VAL A 156 -1.24 46.37 5.87
N LYS A 157 -1.93 45.31 6.30
CA LYS A 157 -1.96 44.83 7.69
C LYS A 157 -0.66 44.16 8.10
N TYR A 158 -0.18 43.22 7.28
CA TYR A 158 0.96 42.39 7.61
C TYR A 158 2.27 42.86 7.00
N LYS A 159 2.20 43.73 5.98
CA LYS A 159 3.37 44.22 5.25
C LYS A 159 4.24 43.09 4.73
N LYS A 160 3.59 42.02 4.24
CA LYS A 160 4.21 40.81 3.69
C LYS A 160 3.75 40.58 2.25
N PRO A 161 4.63 40.04 1.38
CA PRO A 161 4.27 39.71 0.00
C PRO A 161 3.34 38.49 -0.07
N ILE A 162 2.63 38.34 -1.20
CA ILE A 162 1.68 37.25 -1.45
C ILE A 162 2.12 36.51 -2.73
N MET A 163 2.20 35.17 -2.70
CA MET A 163 2.34 34.40 -3.92
C MET A 163 1.02 34.36 -4.68
N ILE A 164 1.08 34.69 -5.97
CA ILE A 164 -0.01 34.58 -6.91
C ILE A 164 0.28 33.51 -7.94
N VAL A 165 -0.64 32.60 -8.18
CA VAL A 165 -0.62 31.67 -9.31
C VAL A 165 -1.65 32.10 -10.33
N VAL A 166 -1.24 32.26 -11.57
CA VAL A 166 -2.12 32.68 -12.67
C VAL A 166 -2.15 31.65 -13.79
N ARG A 167 -3.28 31.57 -14.48
CA ARG A 167 -3.40 30.83 -15.75
C ARG A 167 -2.80 31.66 -16.86
N VAL A 168 -1.80 31.11 -17.55
CA VAL A 168 -1.12 31.78 -18.66
C VAL A 168 -1.77 31.37 -19.98
N TYR A 169 -2.25 32.37 -20.70
CA TYR A 169 -2.75 32.24 -22.06
C TYR A 169 -1.81 32.91 -23.05
N GLN A 170 -2.02 32.69 -24.34
CA GLN A 170 -1.11 33.22 -25.39
C GLN A 170 -0.89 34.74 -25.28
N ASN A 171 -1.92 35.53 -24.98
CA ASN A 171 -1.84 36.97 -24.83
C ASN A 171 -1.08 37.47 -23.60
N PHE A 172 -0.84 36.61 -22.60
CA PHE A 172 -0.06 36.94 -21.40
C PHE A 172 1.35 37.42 -21.75
N TYR A 173 1.95 36.80 -22.77
CA TYR A 173 3.31 37.14 -23.20
C TYR A 173 3.44 38.54 -23.75
N ASN A 174 2.36 39.21 -24.14
CA ASN A 174 2.38 40.61 -24.60
C ASN A 174 2.83 41.57 -23.49
N ALA A 175 2.63 41.22 -22.22
CA ALA A 175 3.07 42.00 -21.06
C ALA A 175 4.58 42.25 -21.05
N LYS A 176 5.39 41.33 -21.60
CA LYS A 176 6.87 41.50 -21.70
C LYS A 176 7.30 42.79 -22.39
N SER A 177 6.56 43.19 -23.42
CA SER A 177 6.83 44.39 -24.21
C SER A 177 5.86 45.54 -23.97
N ASN A 178 4.82 45.31 -23.16
CA ASN A 178 3.76 46.27 -22.82
C ASN A 178 3.89 46.77 -21.36
N LYS A 179 5.08 47.20 -20.97
CA LYS A 179 5.36 47.74 -19.62
C LYS A 179 4.81 46.87 -18.47
N GLY A 180 4.87 45.57 -18.64
CA GLY A 180 4.41 44.59 -17.63
C GLY A 180 2.88 44.47 -17.49
N ILE A 181 2.05 45.14 -18.28
CA ILE A 181 0.60 45.09 -18.16
C ILE A 181 0.09 43.76 -18.71
N ILE A 182 -0.39 42.91 -17.82
CA ILE A 182 -1.01 41.62 -18.17
C ILE A 182 -2.46 41.85 -18.57
N PRO A 183 -2.91 41.34 -19.73
CA PRO A 183 -4.30 41.43 -20.15
C PRO A 183 -5.22 40.73 -19.13
N SER A 184 -6.27 41.42 -18.66
CA SER A 184 -7.22 40.85 -17.67
C SER A 184 -8.05 39.73 -18.24
N GLU A 185 -8.32 39.74 -19.54
CA GLU A 185 -9.10 38.73 -20.24
C GLU A 185 -8.17 37.73 -20.98
N PRO A 186 -8.40 36.42 -20.81
CA PRO A 186 -7.61 35.39 -21.48
C PRO A 186 -7.93 35.33 -22.98
N VAL A 187 -6.91 35.38 -23.83
CA VAL A 187 -7.03 35.24 -25.28
C VAL A 187 -5.98 34.27 -25.83
N GLY A 188 -6.44 33.37 -26.68
CA GLY A 188 -5.60 32.35 -27.31
C GLY A 188 -5.48 31.06 -26.48
N ALA A 189 -4.54 30.21 -26.85
CA ALA A 189 -4.36 28.90 -26.20
C ALA A 189 -3.83 29.05 -24.77
N TYR A 190 -4.38 28.24 -23.87
CA TYR A 190 -3.83 28.01 -22.53
C TYR A 190 -2.45 27.37 -22.63
N LYS A 191 -1.48 27.88 -21.85
CA LYS A 191 -0.07 27.46 -21.90
C LYS A 191 0.40 26.76 -20.62
N GLY A 192 -0.32 26.89 -19.51
CA GLY A 192 0.04 26.39 -18.18
C GLY A 192 -0.19 27.45 -17.11
N ASN A 193 0.27 27.18 -15.88
CA ASN A 193 0.21 28.13 -14.79
C ASN A 193 1.59 28.67 -14.43
N HIS A 194 1.62 29.87 -13.85
CA HIS A 194 2.83 30.55 -13.45
C HIS A 194 2.68 31.20 -12.08
N ALA A 195 3.71 31.06 -11.24
CA ALA A 195 3.75 31.64 -9.91
C ALA A 195 4.63 32.91 -9.92
N MET A 196 4.16 33.95 -9.23
CA MET A 196 4.80 35.27 -9.09
C MET A 196 4.52 35.82 -7.70
N VAL A 197 5.03 37.02 -7.38
CA VAL A 197 4.90 37.63 -6.05
C VAL A 197 4.23 38.99 -6.11
N ILE A 198 3.14 39.20 -5.40
CA ILE A 198 2.45 40.48 -5.25
C ILE A 198 3.20 41.29 -4.17
N THR A 199 3.61 42.50 -4.52
CA THR A 199 4.35 43.41 -3.63
C THR A 199 3.63 44.74 -3.39
N GLY A 200 2.51 45.00 -4.05
CA GLY A 200 1.76 46.21 -3.87
C GLY A 200 0.54 46.29 -4.78
N TYR A 201 -0.16 47.42 -4.70
CA TYR A 201 -1.30 47.72 -5.55
C TYR A 201 -1.49 49.23 -5.72
N LYS A 202 -2.14 49.63 -6.83
CA LYS A 202 -2.68 50.96 -7.03
C LYS A 202 -4.06 50.84 -7.63
N LYS A 203 -5.10 51.30 -6.89
CA LYS A 203 -6.49 51.00 -7.20
C LYS A 203 -6.69 49.50 -7.32
N ASP A 204 -7.24 49.05 -8.43
CA ASP A 204 -7.49 47.62 -8.70
C ASP A 204 -6.34 46.90 -9.43
N MET A 205 -5.24 47.63 -9.72
CA MET A 205 -4.06 47.01 -10.32
C MET A 205 -3.06 46.56 -9.27
N ILE A 206 -2.85 45.24 -9.16
CA ILE A 206 -1.80 44.65 -8.29
C ILE A 206 -0.45 44.75 -8.99
N LYS A 207 0.61 45.06 -8.23
CA LYS A 207 2.00 45.08 -8.65
C LYS A 207 2.67 43.76 -8.30
N ILE A 208 3.28 43.13 -9.28
CA ILE A 208 3.76 41.75 -9.19
C ILE A 208 5.24 41.71 -9.60
N VAL A 209 6.06 41.01 -8.84
CA VAL A 209 7.45 40.63 -9.24
C VAL A 209 7.41 39.32 -9.99
N ASN A 210 8.09 39.23 -11.12
CA ASN A 210 8.15 38.05 -11.96
C ASN A 210 9.60 37.52 -12.08
N SER A 211 9.75 36.22 -12.09
CA SER A 211 11.03 35.53 -12.22
C SER A 211 11.50 35.35 -13.68
N TRP A 212 11.25 36.35 -14.55
CA TRP A 212 11.67 36.35 -15.96
C TRP A 212 12.72 37.45 -16.26
N GLY A 213 13.53 37.76 -15.24
CA GLY A 213 14.55 38.84 -15.36
C GLY A 213 13.91 40.21 -15.60
N ASN A 214 14.62 41.08 -16.26
CA ASN A 214 14.20 42.48 -16.47
C ASN A 214 13.13 42.67 -17.58
N THR A 215 12.33 41.64 -17.89
CA THR A 215 11.19 41.77 -18.81
C THR A 215 10.03 42.53 -18.15
N GLY A 216 9.07 42.99 -18.93
CA GLY A 216 7.96 43.79 -18.44
C GLY A 216 8.39 45.23 -18.09
N ASP A 217 8.13 45.68 -16.88
CA ASP A 217 8.60 46.94 -16.33
C ASP A 217 9.77 46.69 -15.37
N ASN A 218 10.97 46.41 -15.90
CA ASN A 218 12.16 46.05 -15.10
C ASN A 218 11.93 44.89 -14.11
N GLY A 219 11.21 43.82 -14.54
CA GLY A 219 10.88 42.67 -13.74
C GLY A 219 9.51 42.75 -13.05
N TYR A 220 8.88 43.93 -13.08
CA TYR A 220 7.54 44.10 -12.55
C TYR A 220 6.44 43.92 -13.59
N TYR A 221 5.31 43.38 -13.11
CA TYR A 221 4.12 43.17 -13.90
C TYR A 221 2.88 43.68 -13.15
N TYR A 222 1.83 43.97 -13.91
CA TYR A 222 0.60 44.57 -13.36
C TYR A 222 -0.61 43.80 -13.87
N LEU A 223 -1.54 43.44 -12.96
CA LEU A 223 -2.74 42.66 -13.26
C LEU A 223 -3.92 43.26 -12.49
N ASP A 224 -5.08 43.30 -13.13
CA ASP A 224 -6.33 43.61 -12.43
C ASP A 224 -6.62 42.57 -11.34
N ILE A 225 -6.90 43.03 -10.12
CA ILE A 225 -7.18 42.18 -8.96
C ILE A 225 -8.40 41.29 -9.16
N ASN A 226 -9.33 41.67 -10.06
CA ASN A 226 -10.54 40.93 -10.40
C ASN A 226 -10.35 40.00 -11.62
N SER A 227 -9.15 39.88 -12.14
CA SER A 227 -8.90 39.09 -13.34
C SER A 227 -9.22 37.60 -13.15
N SER A 228 -9.94 37.04 -14.11
CA SER A 228 -10.34 35.63 -14.13
C SER A 228 -9.16 34.64 -14.28
N ILE A 229 -7.96 35.13 -14.62
CA ILE A 229 -6.77 34.28 -14.71
C ILE A 229 -6.12 34.00 -13.34
N ILE A 230 -6.46 34.75 -12.29
CA ILE A 230 -6.00 34.48 -10.93
C ILE A 230 -6.56 33.12 -10.48
N LYS A 231 -5.68 32.26 -10.01
CA LYS A 231 -6.05 30.89 -9.66
C LYS A 231 -5.85 30.56 -8.19
N GLU A 232 -4.70 30.90 -7.66
CA GLU A 232 -4.33 30.63 -6.26
C GLU A 232 -3.60 31.83 -5.69
N LEU A 233 -3.86 32.14 -4.42
CA LEU A 233 -3.19 33.17 -3.66
C LEU A 233 -2.74 32.56 -2.32
N TRP A 234 -1.47 32.74 -1.98
CA TRP A 234 -0.88 32.15 -0.79
C TRP A 234 0.01 33.14 -0.05
N ALA A 235 -0.15 33.19 1.24
CA ALA A 235 0.73 33.92 2.12
C ALA A 235 1.49 32.99 3.05
N LEU A 236 2.70 33.41 3.44
CA LEU A 236 3.60 32.66 4.31
C LEU A 236 3.68 33.36 5.68
N GLU A 237 3.56 32.58 6.75
CA GLU A 237 3.72 33.04 8.12
C GLU A 237 5.01 32.47 8.72
N ASP A 238 5.79 33.32 9.39
CA ASP A 238 7.04 32.94 10.04
C ASP A 238 7.05 33.31 11.52
N GLU A 239 7.85 32.60 12.34
CA GLU A 239 7.85 32.71 13.80
C GLU A 239 8.18 34.11 14.33
N LYS A 240 9.01 34.87 13.62
CA LYS A 240 9.53 36.14 14.10
C LYS A 240 8.51 37.29 14.22
N ASN A 241 7.31 37.09 13.64
CA ASN A 241 6.27 38.10 13.62
C ASN A 241 4.92 37.70 14.25
N VAL A 242 4.85 36.57 14.95
CA VAL A 242 3.58 36.09 15.50
C VAL A 242 3.42 36.59 16.96
N ASN A 243 2.97 37.79 17.11
CA ASN A 243 2.41 38.26 18.39
C ASN A 243 0.96 37.80 18.64
N ARG A 244 0.47 36.87 17.83
CA ARG A 244 -0.88 36.29 17.96
C ARG A 244 -0.82 34.77 17.95
N PRO A 245 -1.38 34.07 18.95
CA PRO A 245 -1.58 32.64 18.86
C PRO A 245 -2.53 32.36 17.70
N LEU A 246 -2.11 31.56 16.73
CA LEU A 246 -2.99 31.05 15.68
C LEU A 246 -4.22 30.41 16.33
N LYS A 247 -5.42 30.75 15.86
CA LYS A 247 -6.64 30.06 16.32
C LYS A 247 -6.51 28.60 15.92
N LYS A 248 -6.68 27.69 16.89
CA LYS A 248 -6.73 26.26 16.60
C LYS A 248 -7.86 25.99 15.60
N LYS A 249 -7.51 25.49 14.43
CA LYS A 249 -8.44 25.13 13.36
C LYS A 249 -8.97 23.71 13.53
N TYR A 250 -8.13 22.84 14.06
CA TYR A 250 -8.41 21.41 14.16
C TYR A 250 -8.69 20.99 15.59
N THR A 251 -9.45 19.92 15.74
CA THR A 251 -9.48 19.19 17.01
C THR A 251 -8.10 18.58 17.25
N VAL A 252 -7.50 18.81 18.44
CA VAL A 252 -6.28 18.11 18.81
C VAL A 252 -6.57 16.63 18.91
N GLY A 253 -5.80 15.81 18.20
CA GLY A 253 -6.03 14.38 18.09
C GLY A 253 -6.54 13.98 16.70
N TRP A 254 -7.34 12.92 16.66
CA TRP A 254 -7.90 12.38 15.43
C TRP A 254 -9.02 13.25 14.86
N ASN A 255 -8.93 13.49 13.57
CA ASN A 255 -9.91 14.19 12.76
C ASN A 255 -10.28 13.30 11.57
N LYS A 256 -11.47 13.53 10.99
CA LYS A 256 -11.96 12.79 9.81
C LYS A 256 -12.70 13.72 8.87
N ASP A 257 -12.48 13.54 7.58
CA ASP A 257 -13.26 14.17 6.52
C ASP A 257 -13.69 13.13 5.47
N SER A 258 -14.13 13.58 4.30
CA SER A 258 -14.60 12.70 3.22
C SER A 258 -13.49 11.85 2.58
N LYS A 259 -12.22 12.22 2.73
CA LYS A 259 -11.07 11.48 2.19
C LYS A 259 -10.55 10.43 3.16
N GLY A 260 -10.59 10.68 4.49
CA GLY A 260 -10.06 9.74 5.47
C GLY A 260 -9.78 10.32 6.85
N TRP A 261 -9.01 9.57 7.62
CA TRP A 261 -8.54 9.95 8.95
C TRP A 261 -7.20 10.67 8.89
N TRP A 262 -7.01 11.68 9.71
CA TRP A 262 -5.76 12.40 9.89
C TRP A 262 -5.59 12.86 11.34
N TYR A 263 -4.38 13.18 11.77
CA TYR A 263 -4.09 13.50 13.16
C TYR A 263 -3.41 14.86 13.30
N SER A 264 -3.98 15.72 14.17
CA SER A 264 -3.39 17.00 14.54
C SER A 264 -2.81 16.91 15.95
N PRO A 265 -1.49 17.13 16.15
CA PRO A 265 -0.88 17.08 17.47
C PRO A 265 -1.19 18.32 18.32
N ASP A 266 -1.48 19.45 17.71
CA ASP A 266 -1.53 20.78 18.34
C ASP A 266 -2.78 21.59 18.00
N GLY A 267 -3.60 21.14 17.07
CA GLY A 267 -4.76 21.85 16.52
C GLY A 267 -4.39 22.87 15.43
N LEU A 268 -3.10 22.94 15.05
CA LEU A 268 -2.59 23.85 14.03
C LEU A 268 -1.97 23.11 12.84
N THR A 269 -1.27 22.03 13.12
CA THR A 269 -0.59 21.20 12.13
C THR A 269 -1.18 19.79 12.10
N TYR A 270 -0.75 18.97 11.14
CA TYR A 270 -1.11 17.55 11.07
C TYR A 270 0.07 16.72 10.54
N TYR A 271 0.10 15.44 10.88
CA TYR A 271 1.16 14.55 10.41
C TYR A 271 1.01 14.25 8.93
N GLN A 272 2.13 14.21 8.21
CA GLN A 272 2.19 13.87 6.79
C GLN A 272 3.51 13.17 6.45
N SER A 273 3.49 12.28 5.47
CA SER A 273 4.67 11.55 4.96
C SER A 273 5.54 10.92 6.05
N ASP A 274 4.96 10.49 7.17
CA ASP A 274 5.71 10.06 8.35
C ASP A 274 5.06 8.90 9.09
N TRP A 275 5.87 8.16 9.84
CA TRP A 275 5.44 7.16 10.79
C TRP A 275 5.23 7.80 12.16
N LYS A 276 4.14 7.46 12.83
CA LYS A 276 3.89 7.92 14.21
C LYS A 276 3.37 6.78 15.07
N GLN A 277 3.91 6.71 16.29
CA GLN A 277 3.35 5.85 17.32
C GLN A 277 2.44 6.69 18.23
N LEU A 278 1.15 6.36 18.23
CA LEU A 278 0.13 7.05 19.01
C LEU A 278 -0.59 6.01 19.87
N ASN A 279 -0.60 6.21 21.18
CA ASN A 279 -1.23 5.31 22.15
C ASN A 279 -0.80 3.82 21.97
N GLY A 280 0.48 3.60 21.68
CA GLY A 280 1.05 2.26 21.52
C GLY A 280 0.89 1.64 20.11
N ASN A 281 0.07 2.21 19.23
CA ASN A 281 -0.13 1.73 17.87
C ASN A 281 0.69 2.55 16.86
N TRP A 282 1.19 1.89 15.83
CA TRP A 282 1.88 2.55 14.73
C TRP A 282 0.92 2.93 13.61
N PHE A 283 1.12 4.14 13.09
CA PHE A 283 0.40 4.71 11.96
C PHE A 283 1.37 5.21 10.91
N ARG A 284 0.96 5.20 9.67
CA ARG A 284 1.64 5.87 8.57
C ARG A 284 0.71 6.88 7.95
N PHE A 285 1.21 8.11 7.76
CA PHE A 285 0.47 9.17 7.09
C PHE A 285 1.05 9.37 5.68
N ASP A 286 0.20 9.55 4.69
CA ASP A 286 0.59 9.83 3.32
C ASP A 286 1.10 11.27 3.13
N SER A 287 1.41 11.65 1.90
CA SER A 287 1.89 13.00 1.59
C SER A 287 0.83 14.09 1.80
N GLU A 288 -0.44 13.71 1.76
CA GLU A 288 -1.55 14.63 2.05
C GLU A 288 -1.91 14.66 3.55
N GLY A 289 -1.33 13.75 4.36
CA GLY A 289 -1.53 13.66 5.81
C GLY A 289 -2.66 12.74 6.24
N TYR A 290 -3.20 11.92 5.33
CA TYR A 290 -4.18 10.91 5.71
C TYR A 290 -3.50 9.64 6.19
N ALA A 291 -4.06 9.03 7.23
CA ALA A 291 -3.60 7.75 7.72
C ALA A 291 -3.97 6.64 6.74
N TYR A 292 -3.03 5.75 6.43
CA TYR A 292 -3.32 4.54 5.67
C TYR A 292 -4.36 3.71 6.42
N GLN A 293 -5.39 3.25 5.71
CA GLN A 293 -6.51 2.51 6.29
C GLN A 293 -6.91 1.36 5.36
N ASN A 294 -7.05 0.15 5.91
CA ASN A 294 -7.48 -1.06 5.20
C ASN A 294 -6.74 -1.29 3.87
N CYS A 295 -5.41 -1.13 3.89
CA CYS A 295 -4.60 -1.21 2.68
C CYS A 295 -3.15 -1.61 2.95
N TRP A 296 -2.50 -2.07 1.89
CA TRP A 296 -1.07 -2.33 1.85
C TRP A 296 -0.29 -1.05 1.53
N PHE A 297 0.87 -0.91 2.16
CA PHE A 297 1.83 0.16 1.89
C PHE A 297 3.24 -0.42 1.75
N LYS A 298 3.88 -0.16 0.62
CA LYS A 298 5.30 -0.49 0.42
C LYS A 298 6.15 0.68 0.87
N TYR A 299 6.96 0.48 1.91
CA TYR A 299 7.81 1.56 2.42
C TYR A 299 9.05 1.74 1.53
N PRO A 300 9.27 2.93 0.93
CA PRO A 300 10.35 3.12 -0.03
C PRO A 300 11.77 2.94 0.53
N LYS A 301 11.96 3.21 1.85
CA LYS A 301 13.30 3.16 2.45
C LYS A 301 13.83 1.75 2.69
N ASP A 302 12.96 0.77 2.95
CA ASP A 302 13.34 -0.62 3.22
C ASP A 302 12.76 -1.60 2.21
N SER A 303 11.92 -1.12 1.28
CA SER A 303 11.20 -1.90 0.26
C SER A 303 10.27 -2.99 0.82
N LYS A 304 9.95 -2.95 2.12
CA LYS A 304 9.05 -3.89 2.77
C LYS A 304 7.60 -3.46 2.66
N TRP A 305 6.69 -4.43 2.71
CA TRP A 305 5.25 -4.21 2.73
C TRP A 305 4.72 -4.23 4.15
N TYR A 306 3.80 -3.31 4.44
CA TYR A 306 3.07 -3.16 5.70
C TYR A 306 1.58 -3.12 5.42
N TYR A 307 0.77 -3.58 6.36
CA TYR A 307 -0.69 -3.54 6.25
C TYR A 307 -1.28 -2.71 7.38
N PHE A 308 -2.26 -1.87 7.03
CA PHE A 308 -3.01 -1.05 7.98
C PHE A 308 -4.46 -1.53 8.01
N ASP A 309 -4.99 -1.72 9.21
CA ASP A 309 -6.35 -2.21 9.44
C ASP A 309 -7.43 -1.11 9.33
N ASP A 310 -8.67 -1.47 9.64
CA ASP A 310 -9.82 -0.55 9.63
C ASP A 310 -9.68 0.63 10.61
N ASN A 311 -8.84 0.48 11.64
CA ASN A 311 -8.53 1.52 12.62
C ASN A 311 -7.26 2.31 12.26
N CYS A 312 -6.74 2.13 11.06
CA CYS A 312 -5.47 2.69 10.60
C CYS A 312 -4.24 2.17 11.39
N TYR A 313 -4.36 1.10 12.18
CA TYR A 313 -3.23 0.54 12.91
C TYR A 313 -2.37 -0.31 11.99
N MET A 314 -1.06 -0.12 12.06
CA MET A 314 -0.12 -1.07 11.45
C MET A 314 -0.27 -2.43 12.10
N VAL A 315 -0.67 -3.41 11.32
CA VAL A 315 -0.80 -4.80 11.79
C VAL A 315 0.58 -5.40 11.99
N SER A 316 0.81 -6.04 13.12
CA SER A 316 2.07 -6.74 13.43
C SER A 316 1.81 -8.08 14.09
N ASN A 317 2.75 -9.01 13.94
CA ASN A 317 2.75 -10.35 14.51
C ASN A 317 1.42 -11.10 14.32
N LYS A 318 0.79 -10.99 13.14
CA LYS A 318 -0.56 -11.51 12.88
C LYS A 318 -0.70 -12.02 11.45
N TRP A 319 -1.57 -13.02 11.26
CA TRP A 319 -2.08 -13.42 9.96
C TRP A 319 -3.19 -12.48 9.51
N ILE A 320 -3.19 -12.12 8.24
CA ILE A 320 -4.28 -11.37 7.60
C ILE A 320 -4.74 -12.11 6.35
N LEU A 321 -6.05 -12.04 6.12
CA LEU A 321 -6.68 -12.52 4.90
C LEU A 321 -7.03 -11.32 4.02
N ASP A 322 -6.42 -11.24 2.85
CA ASP A 322 -6.72 -10.21 1.86
C ASP A 322 -6.88 -10.85 0.47
N ASN A 323 -7.94 -10.51 -0.25
CA ASN A 323 -8.27 -11.04 -1.58
C ASN A 323 -8.18 -12.59 -1.65
N ASN A 324 -8.72 -13.28 -0.64
CA ASN A 324 -8.70 -14.74 -0.48
C ASN A 324 -7.30 -15.35 -0.39
N LYS A 325 -6.31 -14.56 0.02
CA LYS A 325 -4.94 -15.02 0.28
C LYS A 325 -4.51 -14.64 1.69
N TRP A 326 -3.82 -15.57 2.35
CA TRP A 326 -3.27 -15.33 3.67
C TRP A 326 -1.86 -14.75 3.58
N TYR A 327 -1.58 -13.78 4.43
CA TYR A 327 -0.28 -13.12 4.60
C TYR A 327 0.09 -13.11 6.07
N ARG A 328 1.38 -13.13 6.38
CA ARG A 328 1.88 -13.06 7.75
C ARG A 328 2.72 -11.80 7.94
N LEU A 329 2.35 -10.98 8.92
CA LEU A 329 3.11 -9.81 9.34
C LEU A 329 4.02 -10.21 10.50
N GLY A 330 5.29 -9.77 10.44
CA GLY A 330 6.29 -9.98 11.48
C GLY A 330 6.06 -9.09 12.71
N PRO A 331 6.87 -9.25 13.76
CA PRO A 331 6.81 -8.41 14.96
C PRO A 331 7.04 -6.91 14.67
N ASP A 332 7.84 -6.62 13.64
CA ASP A 332 8.12 -5.27 13.15
C ASP A 332 7.01 -4.71 12.22
N GLY A 333 5.96 -5.48 11.98
CA GLY A 333 4.85 -5.15 11.08
C GLY A 333 5.14 -5.40 9.60
N ALA A 334 6.35 -5.77 9.24
CA ALA A 334 6.69 -6.08 7.85
C ALA A 334 6.09 -7.42 7.41
N MET A 335 5.63 -7.50 6.16
CA MET A 335 5.17 -8.73 5.53
C MET A 335 6.32 -9.73 5.43
N LEU A 336 6.10 -10.93 5.94
CA LEU A 336 7.05 -12.02 5.85
C LEU A 336 7.00 -12.69 4.47
N ILE A 337 8.12 -13.25 4.05
CA ILE A 337 8.30 -14.04 2.83
C ILE A 337 9.16 -15.26 3.11
N GLY A 338 9.06 -16.31 2.28
CA GLY A 338 9.83 -17.53 2.44
C GLY A 338 9.32 -18.41 3.59
N TRP A 339 10.20 -19.22 4.16
CA TRP A 339 9.86 -20.14 5.24
C TRP A 339 9.58 -19.41 6.55
N PHE A 340 8.47 -19.79 7.20
CA PHE A 340 8.06 -19.26 8.48
C PHE A 340 7.51 -20.37 9.39
N GLN A 341 8.01 -20.47 10.62
CA GLN A 341 7.45 -21.33 11.65
C GLN A 341 6.58 -20.51 12.61
N ASP A 342 5.30 -20.83 12.71
CA ASP A 342 4.39 -20.09 13.60
C ASP A 342 4.42 -20.65 15.02
N ALA A 343 3.71 -20.00 15.93
CA ALA A 343 3.63 -20.35 17.35
C ALA A 343 3.02 -21.74 17.61
N ASP A 344 2.28 -22.29 16.65
CA ASP A 344 1.76 -23.68 16.68
C ASP A 344 2.85 -24.74 16.40
N GLY A 345 4.07 -24.30 16.05
CA GLY A 345 5.20 -25.16 15.68
C GLY A 345 5.16 -25.66 14.24
N LEU A 346 4.14 -25.30 13.46
CA LEU A 346 4.02 -25.68 12.06
C LEU A 346 4.81 -24.75 11.15
N TRP A 347 5.29 -25.30 10.02
CA TRP A 347 6.01 -24.56 9.01
C TRP A 347 5.07 -24.15 7.87
N TYR A 348 5.23 -22.92 7.43
CA TYR A 348 4.51 -22.31 6.31
C TYR A 348 5.51 -21.76 5.30
N TYR A 349 5.11 -21.63 4.06
CA TYR A 349 5.90 -20.97 3.04
C TYR A 349 5.11 -19.83 2.40
N LEU A 350 5.71 -18.66 2.45
CA LEU A 350 5.15 -17.42 1.93
C LEU A 350 5.84 -17.10 0.61
N ASP A 351 5.08 -16.76 -0.42
CA ASP A 351 5.63 -16.43 -1.74
C ASP A 351 6.70 -15.35 -1.63
N ILE A 352 7.86 -15.59 -2.23
CA ILE A 352 9.03 -14.71 -2.08
C ILE A 352 8.85 -13.34 -2.74
N ASP A 353 7.98 -13.23 -3.74
CA ASP A 353 7.72 -12.00 -4.49
C ASP A 353 6.44 -11.31 -4.01
N LYS A 354 5.41 -12.08 -3.69
CA LYS A 354 4.06 -11.60 -3.42
C LYS A 354 3.62 -11.74 -1.96
N GLY A 355 4.33 -12.53 -1.15
CA GLY A 355 4.10 -12.68 0.29
C GLY A 355 2.91 -13.52 0.72
N TYR A 356 2.07 -14.03 -0.19
CA TYR A 356 0.94 -14.86 0.20
C TYR A 356 1.35 -16.27 0.58
N MET A 357 0.63 -16.87 1.52
CA MET A 357 0.82 -18.24 1.98
C MET A 357 0.39 -19.25 0.91
N TYR A 358 1.25 -20.23 0.62
CA TYR A 358 0.87 -21.40 -0.17
C TYR A 358 0.03 -22.38 0.65
N SER A 359 -1.08 -22.84 0.09
CA SER A 359 -1.96 -23.83 0.71
C SER A 359 -2.57 -24.76 -0.34
N ASN A 360 -2.90 -25.99 0.07
CA ASN A 360 -3.49 -27.04 -0.78
C ASN A 360 -2.75 -27.23 -2.12
N CYS A 361 -1.42 -27.25 -2.07
CA CYS A 361 -0.58 -27.33 -3.27
C CYS A 361 0.75 -28.02 -2.98
N ARG A 362 1.41 -28.40 -4.08
CA ARG A 362 2.80 -28.87 -4.07
C ARG A 362 3.63 -27.98 -4.96
N ILE A 363 4.71 -27.43 -4.41
CA ILE A 363 5.57 -26.47 -5.14
C ILE A 363 7.05 -26.87 -5.03
N LEU A 364 7.84 -26.42 -6.01
CA LEU A 364 9.28 -26.59 -6.05
C LEU A 364 9.94 -25.38 -5.36
N ILE A 365 10.72 -25.63 -4.30
CA ILE A 365 11.48 -24.62 -3.57
C ILE A 365 12.93 -25.11 -3.54
N ASP A 366 13.86 -24.32 -4.03
CA ASP A 366 15.30 -24.63 -4.07
C ASP A 366 15.62 -26.03 -4.60
N GLY A 367 14.92 -26.45 -5.68
CA GLY A 367 15.12 -27.73 -6.33
C GLY A 367 14.49 -28.93 -5.62
N LYS A 368 13.73 -28.72 -4.54
CA LYS A 368 13.03 -29.75 -3.78
C LYS A 368 11.53 -29.47 -3.70
N TYR A 369 10.72 -30.50 -3.85
CA TYR A 369 9.26 -30.37 -3.74
C TYR A 369 8.80 -30.35 -2.28
N TYR A 370 7.83 -29.47 -2.00
CA TYR A 370 7.16 -29.35 -0.70
C TYR A 370 5.65 -29.31 -0.89
N SER A 371 4.94 -30.05 -0.05
CA SER A 371 3.47 -30.11 -0.04
C SER A 371 2.90 -29.31 1.12
N PHE A 372 1.84 -28.57 0.87
CA PHE A 372 1.14 -27.78 1.87
C PHE A 372 -0.32 -28.22 1.94
N ASN A 373 -0.83 -28.43 3.16
CA ASN A 373 -2.21 -28.81 3.39
C ASN A 373 -3.18 -27.63 3.11
N THR A 374 -4.48 -27.85 3.28
CA THR A 374 -5.52 -26.85 3.06
C THR A 374 -5.38 -25.63 3.97
N HIS A 375 -4.73 -25.77 5.12
CA HIS A 375 -4.45 -24.69 6.07
C HIS A 375 -3.09 -24.02 5.87
N GLY A 376 -2.36 -24.42 4.82
CA GLY A 376 -1.05 -23.85 4.46
C GLY A 376 0.14 -24.42 5.23
N ALA A 377 -0.06 -25.32 6.17
CA ALA A 377 1.06 -25.94 6.86
C ALA A 377 1.80 -26.93 5.96
N TRP A 378 3.15 -26.85 5.98
CA TRP A 378 3.97 -27.84 5.31
C TRP A 378 3.75 -29.24 5.89
N VAL A 379 3.54 -30.16 4.99
CA VAL A 379 3.44 -31.59 5.32
C VAL A 379 4.50 -32.35 4.56
N LYS A 380 5.07 -33.36 5.20
CA LYS A 380 6.02 -34.22 4.52
C LYS A 380 5.32 -34.92 3.36
N ASP A 381 5.93 -34.96 2.18
CA ASP A 381 5.38 -35.64 1.02
C ASP A 381 4.91 -37.05 1.38
N GLY A 382 3.74 -37.44 0.86
CA GLY A 382 3.15 -38.73 1.14
C GLY A 382 2.70 -38.93 2.60
N THR A 383 2.32 -37.88 3.31
CA THR A 383 1.78 -37.96 4.68
C THR A 383 0.33 -37.48 4.78
N THR A 384 -0.24 -36.97 3.70
CA THR A 384 -1.65 -36.51 3.61
C THR A 384 -2.31 -37.09 2.37
N VAL A 385 -3.62 -37.36 2.50
CA VAL A 385 -4.44 -37.78 1.35
C VAL A 385 -4.71 -36.62 0.40
N SER A 386 -4.63 -36.87 -0.91
CA SER A 386 -4.85 -35.83 -1.92
C SER A 386 -6.34 -35.76 -2.38
N ASP A 387 -6.72 -34.60 -2.96
CA ASP A 387 -8.06 -34.45 -3.55
C ASP A 387 -8.32 -35.40 -4.73
N PRO A 388 -7.33 -35.70 -5.62
CA PRO A 388 -7.48 -36.78 -6.60
C PRO A 388 -7.84 -38.12 -6.00
N LEU A 389 -7.24 -38.51 -4.86
CA LEU A 389 -7.62 -39.74 -4.16
C LEU A 389 -9.08 -39.67 -3.72
N ILE A 390 -9.49 -38.61 -3.00
CA ILE A 390 -10.86 -38.47 -2.51
C ILE A 390 -11.88 -38.51 -3.66
N ASN A 391 -11.55 -37.86 -4.79
CA ASN A 391 -12.36 -37.90 -6.00
C ASN A 391 -12.45 -39.29 -6.63
N ASN A 392 -11.43 -40.12 -6.46
CA ASN A 392 -11.44 -41.51 -6.89
C ASN A 392 -12.25 -42.36 -5.89
N THR A 393 -11.92 -42.35 -4.60
CA THR A 393 -12.55 -43.16 -3.55
C THR A 393 -14.07 -42.96 -3.45
N LYS A 394 -14.56 -41.70 -3.57
CA LYS A 394 -16.01 -41.41 -3.51
C LYS A 394 -16.82 -42.12 -4.61
N LYS A 395 -16.21 -42.55 -5.73
CA LYS A 395 -16.88 -43.30 -6.77
C LYS A 395 -17.19 -44.74 -6.33
N PHE A 396 -16.36 -45.29 -5.44
CA PHE A 396 -16.54 -46.64 -4.87
C PHE A 396 -17.51 -46.66 -3.70
N GLU A 397 -17.66 -45.53 -2.92
CA GLU A 397 -18.42 -45.50 -1.69
C GLU A 397 -19.91 -45.10 -1.85
N GLY A 398 -20.31 -44.48 -2.98
CA GLY A 398 -21.67 -43.98 -3.18
C GLY A 398 -21.96 -42.76 -2.27
N PHE A 399 -23.09 -42.07 -2.51
CA PHE A 399 -23.46 -40.86 -1.78
C PHE A 399 -24.85 -40.97 -1.13
N TYR A 400 -24.91 -40.73 0.20
CA TYR A 400 -26.15 -40.62 0.96
C TYR A 400 -26.23 -39.29 1.69
N SER A 401 -27.19 -38.46 1.37
CA SER A 401 -27.36 -37.15 1.99
C SER A 401 -27.88 -37.14 3.42
N TYR A 402 -28.27 -38.30 3.95
CA TYR A 402 -28.82 -38.51 5.27
C TYR A 402 -28.20 -39.77 5.91
N TRP A 403 -28.35 -39.89 7.24
CA TRP A 403 -27.88 -41.07 7.95
C TRP A 403 -28.68 -42.32 7.53
N TYR A 404 -27.99 -43.33 7.10
CA TYR A 404 -28.56 -44.67 6.89
C TYR A 404 -27.86 -45.67 7.86
N TYR A 405 -28.52 -46.78 8.12
CA TYR A 405 -28.01 -47.82 8.98
C TYR A 405 -27.77 -49.08 8.15
N GLY A 406 -26.51 -49.53 8.12
CA GLY A 406 -26.08 -50.81 7.61
C GLY A 406 -25.17 -51.45 8.66
N ASP A 407 -25.00 -52.73 8.68
CA ASP A 407 -24.06 -53.47 9.53
C ASP A 407 -23.90 -52.99 10.99
N GLY A 408 -24.92 -52.40 11.57
CA GLY A 408 -24.95 -51.95 12.97
C GLY A 408 -24.37 -50.53 13.22
N THR A 409 -23.91 -49.82 12.20
CA THR A 409 -23.42 -48.45 12.30
C THR A 409 -24.27 -47.46 11.50
N ALA A 410 -24.32 -46.19 11.96
CA ALA A 410 -24.94 -45.13 11.19
C ALA A 410 -23.89 -44.51 10.27
N THR A 411 -24.22 -44.33 8.99
CA THR A 411 -23.30 -43.80 7.94
C THR A 411 -23.98 -42.67 7.18
N ILE A 412 -23.22 -41.66 6.77
CA ILE A 412 -23.66 -40.49 6.01
C ILE A 412 -22.62 -40.12 4.96
N GLY A 413 -23.02 -39.38 3.93
CA GLY A 413 -22.09 -38.85 2.90
C GLY A 413 -21.54 -39.96 2.02
N TYR A 414 -20.23 -40.00 1.88
CA TYR A 414 -19.45 -40.99 1.15
C TYR A 414 -18.84 -42.04 2.11
N GLY A 415 -19.66 -42.67 2.95
CA GLY A 415 -19.18 -43.71 3.84
C GLY A 415 -18.72 -43.26 5.22
N THR A 416 -18.88 -41.99 5.61
CA THR A 416 -18.51 -41.48 6.95
C THR A 416 -19.39 -42.11 8.01
N SER A 417 -18.79 -43.00 8.84
CA SER A 417 -19.51 -43.87 9.78
C SER A 417 -19.31 -43.46 11.24
N THR A 418 -20.33 -43.71 12.05
CA THR A 418 -20.23 -43.58 13.52
C THR A 418 -19.25 -44.58 14.16
N ALA A 419 -18.68 -45.49 13.42
CA ALA A 419 -17.53 -46.27 13.85
C ALA A 419 -16.27 -45.39 13.90
N GLY A 420 -16.11 -44.44 12.96
CA GLY A 420 -14.98 -43.51 12.88
C GLY A 420 -15.12 -42.27 13.76
N SER A 421 -14.04 -41.52 13.87
CA SER A 421 -13.97 -40.28 14.69
C SER A 421 -14.84 -39.16 14.13
N VAL A 422 -14.80 -38.97 12.80
CA VAL A 422 -15.56 -37.93 12.11
C VAL A 422 -17.06 -38.18 12.25
N GLY A 423 -17.53 -39.37 11.94
CA GLY A 423 -18.95 -39.71 12.06
C GLY A 423 -19.47 -39.58 13.51
N LYS A 424 -18.69 -39.97 14.53
CA LYS A 424 -19.01 -39.73 15.92
C LYS A 424 -19.19 -38.24 16.24
N LYS A 425 -18.24 -37.42 15.80
CA LYS A 425 -18.27 -35.95 15.94
C LYS A 425 -19.52 -35.36 15.27
N LEU A 426 -19.80 -35.72 14.04
CA LEU A 426 -20.97 -35.22 13.30
C LEU A 426 -22.29 -35.61 13.97
N LYS A 427 -22.38 -36.86 14.46
CA LYS A 427 -23.57 -37.35 15.18
C LYS A 427 -23.80 -36.58 16.46
N SER A 428 -22.74 -36.34 17.25
CA SER A 428 -22.80 -35.56 18.51
C SER A 428 -23.17 -34.08 18.27
N GLN A 429 -22.83 -33.54 17.12
CA GLN A 429 -23.19 -32.18 16.67
C GLN A 429 -24.64 -32.08 16.14
N GLY A 430 -25.38 -33.20 16.11
CA GLY A 430 -26.76 -33.22 15.64
C GLY A 430 -26.93 -33.06 14.12
N ILE A 431 -25.88 -33.26 13.33
CA ILE A 431 -25.96 -33.24 11.88
C ILE A 431 -26.92 -34.30 11.38
N LYS A 432 -27.91 -33.93 10.59
CA LYS A 432 -28.94 -34.86 10.05
C LYS A 432 -28.76 -35.14 8.56
N THR A 433 -28.30 -34.15 7.79
CA THR A 433 -28.13 -34.23 6.35
C THR A 433 -26.82 -33.55 5.93
N CYS A 434 -26.36 -33.82 4.71
CA CYS A 434 -25.17 -33.18 4.13
C CYS A 434 -25.30 -32.89 2.65
N THR A 435 -24.50 -31.91 2.18
CA THR A 435 -24.21 -31.70 0.75
C THR A 435 -23.07 -32.64 0.28
N ARG A 436 -22.86 -32.70 -1.04
CA ARG A 436 -21.75 -33.46 -1.63
C ARG A 436 -20.39 -32.89 -1.23
N GLU A 437 -20.30 -31.57 -1.11
CA GLU A 437 -19.10 -30.86 -0.71
C GLU A 437 -18.75 -31.14 0.75
N GLN A 438 -19.73 -31.11 1.65
CA GLN A 438 -19.53 -31.48 3.04
C GLN A 438 -19.09 -32.94 3.18
N ALA A 439 -19.74 -33.84 2.46
CA ALA A 439 -19.39 -35.26 2.46
C ALA A 439 -17.97 -35.52 1.91
N PHE A 440 -17.52 -34.74 0.92
CA PHE A 440 -16.16 -34.80 0.40
C PHE A 440 -15.13 -34.44 1.48
N GLU A 441 -15.35 -33.34 2.20
CA GLU A 441 -14.43 -32.92 3.28
C GLU A 441 -14.43 -33.93 4.44
N TRP A 442 -15.56 -34.50 4.78
CA TRP A 442 -15.65 -35.53 5.82
C TRP A 442 -14.94 -36.84 5.41
N LEU A 443 -15.09 -37.29 4.18
CA LEU A 443 -14.35 -38.43 3.65
C LEU A 443 -12.83 -38.17 3.73
N LYS A 444 -12.41 -36.97 3.34
CA LYS A 444 -11.01 -36.56 3.40
C LYS A 444 -10.47 -36.55 4.84
N GLU A 445 -11.22 -35.97 5.81
CA GLU A 445 -10.87 -35.98 7.23
C GLU A 445 -10.78 -37.42 7.77
N GLU A 446 -11.73 -38.28 7.43
CA GLU A 446 -11.77 -39.68 7.90
C GLU A 446 -10.58 -40.48 7.33
N MET A 447 -10.31 -40.36 6.03
CA MET A 447 -9.18 -41.02 5.40
C MET A 447 -7.84 -40.52 5.96
N GLN A 448 -7.69 -39.22 6.18
CA GLN A 448 -6.48 -38.64 6.79
C GLN A 448 -6.26 -39.16 8.22
N ASN A 449 -7.32 -39.22 9.01
CA ASN A 449 -7.26 -39.78 10.40
C ASN A 449 -6.89 -41.27 10.35
N GLY A 450 -7.45 -42.04 9.41
CA GLY A 450 -7.15 -43.46 9.24
C GLY A 450 -5.71 -43.73 8.79
N CYS A 451 -5.07 -42.77 8.10
CA CYS A 451 -3.71 -42.89 7.64
C CYS A 451 -2.63 -42.54 8.68
N GLN A 452 -2.99 -42.09 9.88
CA GLN A 452 -1.98 -41.72 10.88
C GLN A 452 -1.07 -42.93 11.23
N THR A 453 -1.65 -44.13 11.27
CA THR A 453 -0.89 -45.37 11.48
C THR A 453 0.10 -45.67 10.35
N LEU A 454 -0.26 -45.36 9.09
CA LEU A 454 0.62 -45.46 7.95
C LEU A 454 1.78 -44.47 8.08
N VAL A 455 1.48 -43.19 8.38
CA VAL A 455 2.49 -42.15 8.56
C VAL A 455 3.51 -42.54 9.63
N ASN A 456 3.04 -43.01 10.79
CA ASN A 456 3.91 -43.45 11.89
C ASN A 456 4.79 -44.63 11.42
N TRP A 457 4.20 -45.63 10.77
CA TRP A 457 4.93 -46.78 10.27
C TRP A 457 5.96 -46.43 9.19
N LEU A 458 5.64 -45.52 8.26
CA LEU A 458 6.61 -45.02 7.27
C LEU A 458 7.79 -44.33 7.93
N ASN A 459 7.54 -43.52 8.95
CA ASN A 459 8.58 -42.84 9.72
C ASN A 459 9.48 -43.84 10.48
N GLU A 460 8.89 -44.83 11.13
CA GLU A 460 9.60 -45.90 11.87
C GLU A 460 10.51 -46.72 10.93
N ASN A 461 10.10 -46.90 9.69
CA ASN A 461 10.87 -47.65 8.68
C ASN A 461 11.74 -46.73 7.78
N ASN A 462 11.78 -45.44 8.07
CA ASN A 462 12.52 -44.45 7.30
C ASN A 462 12.18 -44.44 5.78
N ILE A 463 10.90 -44.63 5.43
CA ILE A 463 10.39 -44.70 4.07
C ILE A 463 9.69 -43.39 3.73
N SER A 464 9.98 -42.87 2.53
CA SER A 464 9.25 -41.77 1.91
C SER A 464 8.56 -42.28 0.66
N LEU A 465 7.24 -42.09 0.58
CA LEU A 465 6.41 -42.39 -0.59
C LEU A 465 6.15 -41.10 -1.39
N SER A 466 6.05 -41.21 -2.71
CA SER A 466 5.46 -40.14 -3.51
C SER A 466 3.97 -39.99 -3.16
N GLN A 467 3.34 -38.87 -3.53
CA GLN A 467 1.94 -38.62 -3.22
C GLN A 467 1.01 -39.74 -3.75
N ASN A 468 1.18 -40.16 -5.00
CA ASN A 468 0.39 -41.23 -5.59
C ASN A 468 0.60 -42.60 -4.92
N GLN A 469 1.80 -42.89 -4.45
CA GLN A 469 2.09 -44.12 -3.68
C GLN A 469 1.46 -44.08 -2.29
N PHE A 470 1.53 -42.93 -1.63
CA PHE A 470 0.87 -42.71 -0.34
C PHE A 470 -0.65 -42.84 -0.48
N ASP A 471 -1.24 -42.20 -1.47
CA ASP A 471 -2.67 -42.22 -1.75
C ASP A 471 -3.18 -43.65 -2.01
N ALA A 472 -2.44 -44.41 -2.80
CA ALA A 472 -2.81 -45.83 -3.04
C ALA A 472 -2.80 -46.64 -1.73
N CYS A 473 -1.77 -46.47 -0.90
CA CYS A 473 -1.70 -47.12 0.41
C CYS A 473 -2.84 -46.65 1.34
N ALA A 474 -3.17 -45.37 1.28
CA ALA A 474 -4.25 -44.78 2.07
C ALA A 474 -5.63 -45.35 1.69
N ASP A 475 -5.92 -45.51 0.39
CA ASP A 475 -7.17 -46.14 -0.06
C ASP A 475 -7.27 -47.63 0.36
N VAL A 476 -6.16 -48.38 0.21
CA VAL A 476 -6.10 -49.75 0.73
C VAL A 476 -6.42 -49.81 2.24
N ILE A 477 -5.79 -48.91 3.03
CA ILE A 477 -6.01 -48.89 4.48
C ILE A 477 -7.43 -48.44 4.83
N TYR A 478 -7.97 -47.45 4.14
CA TYR A 478 -9.35 -47.01 4.30
C TYR A 478 -10.33 -48.17 4.05
N ASN A 479 -10.13 -48.97 3.00
CA ASN A 479 -10.99 -50.05 2.64
C ASN A 479 -10.84 -51.29 3.53
N MET A 480 -9.62 -51.73 3.85
CA MET A 480 -9.41 -52.99 4.57
C MET A 480 -8.67 -52.89 5.90
N GLY A 481 -8.25 -51.70 6.30
CA GLY A 481 -7.57 -51.44 7.56
C GLY A 481 -6.05 -51.73 7.51
N PHE A 482 -5.30 -51.04 8.40
CA PHE A 482 -3.83 -51.13 8.45
C PHE A 482 -3.33 -52.56 8.83
N THR A 483 -4.06 -53.31 9.64
CA THR A 483 -3.71 -54.68 9.98
C THR A 483 -3.68 -55.57 8.73
N ASN A 484 -4.70 -55.45 7.88
CA ASN A 484 -4.79 -56.21 6.64
C ASN A 484 -3.78 -55.71 5.59
N PHE A 485 -3.53 -54.42 5.51
CA PHE A 485 -2.45 -53.82 4.68
C PHE A 485 -1.11 -54.54 4.91
N LYS A 486 -0.76 -54.84 6.20
CA LYS A 486 0.44 -55.61 6.54
C LYS A 486 0.24 -57.12 6.27
N LYS A 487 -0.86 -57.71 6.77
CA LYS A 487 -1.10 -59.13 6.68
C LYS A 487 -1.10 -59.68 5.26
N PHE A 488 -1.65 -58.92 4.30
CA PHE A 488 -1.74 -59.35 2.90
C PHE A 488 -0.58 -58.90 2.03
N GLY A 489 0.46 -58.34 2.63
CA GLY A 489 1.74 -58.08 1.99
C GLY A 489 1.84 -56.80 1.16
N ILE A 490 0.89 -55.84 1.24
CA ILE A 490 1.05 -54.53 0.62
C ILE A 490 2.17 -53.75 1.33
N ALA A 491 2.30 -53.89 2.63
CA ALA A 491 3.44 -53.33 3.38
C ALA A 491 4.78 -53.89 2.89
N ASP A 492 4.87 -55.14 2.50
CA ASP A 492 6.11 -55.76 1.98
C ASP A 492 6.46 -55.19 0.59
N ILE A 493 5.47 -54.81 -0.22
CA ILE A 493 5.70 -54.10 -1.50
C ILE A 493 6.31 -52.73 -1.21
N VAL A 494 5.78 -52.01 -0.22
CA VAL A 494 6.29 -50.69 0.18
C VAL A 494 7.70 -50.79 0.75
N LEU A 495 8.03 -51.84 1.49
CA LEU A 495 9.37 -52.13 2.02
C LEU A 495 10.36 -52.60 0.94
N GLY A 496 9.90 -52.93 -0.26
CA GLY A 496 10.73 -53.52 -1.32
C GLY A 496 11.00 -55.02 -1.13
N ASN A 497 10.39 -55.68 -0.15
CA ASN A 497 10.51 -57.09 0.15
C ASN A 497 9.68 -57.98 -0.77
N LYS A 498 8.69 -57.39 -1.48
CA LYS A 498 7.78 -58.05 -2.41
C LYS A 498 7.69 -57.25 -3.69
N ALA A 499 7.62 -57.95 -4.85
CA ALA A 499 7.55 -57.31 -6.14
C ALA A 499 6.24 -56.52 -6.28
N ASN A 500 6.31 -55.31 -6.86
CA ASN A 500 5.14 -54.49 -7.17
C ASN A 500 4.51 -54.96 -8.51
N THR A 501 3.66 -55.97 -8.42
CA THR A 501 2.93 -56.59 -9.56
C THR A 501 1.45 -56.61 -9.26
N TRP A 502 0.63 -56.66 -10.31
CA TRP A 502 -0.83 -56.76 -10.16
C TRP A 502 -1.25 -57.97 -9.30
N ASP A 503 -0.64 -59.13 -9.49
CA ASP A 503 -0.95 -60.34 -8.72
C ASP A 503 -0.74 -60.12 -7.20
N ASN A 504 0.25 -59.33 -6.83
CA ASN A 504 0.53 -59.00 -5.44
C ASN A 504 -0.41 -57.96 -4.84
N TRP A 505 -1.10 -57.18 -5.68
CA TRP A 505 -2.13 -56.20 -5.24
C TRP A 505 -3.54 -56.83 -5.21
N ARG A 506 -3.75 -57.97 -5.82
CA ARG A 506 -5.05 -58.64 -5.93
C ARG A 506 -5.38 -59.36 -4.61
N VAL A 507 -5.57 -58.61 -3.55
CA VAL A 507 -5.78 -59.13 -2.16
C VAL A 507 -7.13 -58.66 -1.60
N CYS A 508 -7.71 -59.44 -0.68
CA CYS A 508 -8.99 -59.12 -0.02
C CYS A 508 -10.13 -58.88 -1.03
N ILE A 509 -10.21 -59.66 -2.07
CA ILE A 509 -11.21 -59.56 -3.14
C ILE A 509 -12.29 -60.60 -3.10
N THR A 510 -12.22 -61.55 -2.15
CA THR A 510 -13.18 -62.66 -2.02
C THR A 510 -13.95 -62.58 -0.68
N ASP A 511 -15.14 -63.17 -0.65
CA ASP A 511 -15.85 -63.47 0.59
C ASP A 511 -15.23 -64.70 1.30
N ILE A 512 -15.89 -65.13 2.40
CA ILE A 512 -15.48 -66.28 3.19
C ILE A 512 -15.59 -67.59 2.43
N ASN A 513 -16.41 -67.64 1.35
CA ASN A 513 -16.60 -68.81 0.51
C ASN A 513 -15.70 -68.81 -0.74
N GLY A 514 -14.80 -67.85 -0.84
CA GLY A 514 -13.88 -67.69 -1.98
C GLY A 514 -14.50 -67.08 -3.25
N VAL A 515 -15.71 -66.49 -3.15
CA VAL A 515 -16.36 -65.80 -4.27
C VAL A 515 -15.77 -64.44 -4.44
N GLU A 516 -15.26 -64.12 -5.65
CA GLU A 516 -14.67 -62.84 -5.98
C GLU A 516 -15.76 -61.76 -6.15
N TYR A 517 -15.47 -60.56 -5.59
CA TYR A 517 -16.30 -59.36 -5.77
C TYR A 517 -15.72 -58.43 -6.85
N PRO A 518 -16.40 -58.26 -8.00
CA PRO A 518 -15.91 -57.42 -9.12
C PRO A 518 -15.54 -56.00 -8.67
N GLY A 519 -16.35 -55.39 -7.79
CA GLY A 519 -16.07 -54.03 -7.27
C GLY A 519 -14.76 -53.94 -6.48
N LEU A 520 -14.43 -54.99 -5.70
CA LEU A 520 -13.16 -55.04 -4.94
C LEU A 520 -11.99 -55.29 -5.86
N ILE A 521 -12.14 -56.08 -6.94
CA ILE A 521 -11.11 -56.27 -7.96
C ILE A 521 -10.83 -54.95 -8.65
N THR A 522 -11.86 -54.21 -9.07
CA THR A 522 -11.72 -52.89 -9.70
C THR A 522 -11.03 -51.90 -8.76
N ARG A 523 -11.38 -51.91 -7.46
CA ARG A 523 -10.75 -51.03 -6.45
C ARG A 523 -9.25 -51.35 -6.29
N ARG A 524 -8.88 -52.62 -6.12
CA ARG A 524 -7.45 -53.05 -6.06
C ARG A 524 -6.69 -52.67 -7.35
N TRP A 525 -7.35 -52.77 -8.51
CA TRP A 525 -6.76 -52.32 -9.76
C TRP A 525 -6.54 -50.82 -9.80
N SER A 526 -7.50 -50.04 -9.33
CA SER A 526 -7.37 -48.59 -9.20
C SER A 526 -6.17 -48.20 -8.29
N GLU A 527 -6.04 -48.83 -7.11
CA GLU A 527 -4.96 -48.61 -6.17
C GLU A 527 -3.60 -49.01 -6.79
N PHE A 528 -3.51 -50.14 -7.49
CA PHE A 528 -2.31 -50.56 -8.20
C PHE A 528 -1.88 -49.55 -9.28
N LYS A 529 -2.81 -49.08 -10.10
CA LYS A 529 -2.54 -48.06 -11.12
C LYS A 529 -2.13 -46.73 -10.50
N MET A 530 -2.78 -46.34 -9.43
CA MET A 530 -2.42 -45.16 -8.68
C MET A 530 -0.99 -45.25 -8.12
N TYR A 531 -0.62 -46.38 -7.51
CA TYR A 531 0.72 -46.60 -6.95
C TYR A 531 1.81 -46.62 -8.02
N THR A 532 1.56 -47.27 -9.16
CA THR A 532 2.57 -47.52 -10.21
C THR A 532 2.68 -46.36 -11.20
N GLU A 533 1.56 -45.78 -11.59
CA GLU A 533 1.47 -44.85 -12.73
C GLU A 533 0.96 -43.44 -12.32
N GLY A 534 0.47 -43.27 -11.09
CA GLY A 534 -0.20 -42.04 -10.68
C GLY A 534 -1.56 -41.82 -11.36
N ASP A 535 -2.18 -42.93 -11.81
CA ASP A 535 -3.48 -42.89 -12.50
C ASP A 535 -4.65 -42.99 -11.52
N TYR A 536 -5.42 -41.95 -11.38
CA TYR A 536 -6.62 -41.85 -10.55
C TYR A 536 -7.92 -41.99 -11.34
N SER A 537 -7.85 -42.36 -12.61
CA SER A 537 -9.01 -42.40 -13.50
C SER A 537 -9.85 -43.67 -13.33
N VAL A 538 -9.25 -44.77 -12.88
CA VAL A 538 -9.95 -46.06 -12.72
C VAL A 538 -11.07 -45.94 -11.69
N ALA A 539 -12.25 -46.37 -12.08
CA ALA A 539 -13.47 -46.31 -11.25
C ALA A 539 -14.30 -47.60 -11.46
N PRO A 540 -15.28 -47.90 -10.57
CA PRO A 540 -16.17 -49.04 -10.70
C PRO A 540 -17.02 -48.99 -11.97
#